data_9a8fd8e06f7f363d4f4bd8de4b5c02b8
#
_entry.id   9a8fd8e06f7f363d4f4bd8de4b5c02b8
#
_cell.length_a   1.000
_cell.length_b   1.000
_cell.length_c   1.000
_cell.angle_alpha   90.00
_cell.angle_beta   90.00
_cell.angle_gamma   90.00
#
_symmetry.space_group_name_H-M   'P 1'
#
loop_
_entity.id
_entity.type
_entity.pdbx_description
1 polymer ?
#
loop_
_entity_poly.entity_id
_entity_poly.type
_entity_poly.pdbx_seq_one_letter_code
_entity_poly.pdbx_strand_id
1 'polypeptide(L)'
;MGADAERRRGAPRVAVAADADVLRRLFREYRASLGDAGEHLVGFDEEVAALPGGFDLVLVAGDLGCVALRRVHEHACEMKRLYVRPAARGTGAGRELILALIEHARAGGYTVMYLDTLPSMVAAGSLYRSLGFVETKRYNDNPAPGVRFMELQL
;
A
#
# COMPACT_ATOMS: atom_id res chain seq x y z
N MET A 1 10.52 -25.31 13.90
CA MET A 1 9.04 -25.10 13.87
C MET A 1 8.63 -23.65 14.11
N GLY A 2 9.32 -22.88 14.92
CA GLY A 2 8.96 -21.49 15.20
C GLY A 2 9.12 -20.52 14.04
N ALA A 3 10.24 -20.55 13.32
CA ALA A 3 10.56 -19.59 12.26
C ALA A 3 9.66 -19.70 11.01
N ASP A 4 9.18 -20.89 10.69
CA ASP A 4 8.24 -21.10 9.57
C ASP A 4 6.80 -20.69 9.93
N ALA A 5 6.41 -20.86 11.19
CA ALA A 5 5.12 -20.41 11.67
C ALA A 5 5.07 -18.88 11.80
N GLU A 6 6.18 -18.24 12.21
CA GLU A 6 6.32 -16.78 12.23
C GLU A 6 6.36 -16.17 10.84
N ARG A 7 7.06 -16.79 9.89
CA ARG A 7 7.02 -16.37 8.48
C ARG A 7 5.63 -16.48 7.89
N ARG A 8 4.89 -17.54 8.21
CA ARG A 8 3.51 -17.72 7.74
C ARG A 8 2.54 -16.71 8.36
N ARG A 9 2.77 -16.25 9.59
CA ARG A 9 1.95 -15.22 10.24
C ARG A 9 2.13 -13.83 9.63
N GLY A 10 3.29 -13.55 9.05
CA GLY A 10 3.59 -12.29 8.40
C GLY A 10 3.41 -12.30 6.87
N ALA A 11 3.01 -13.42 6.26
CA ALA A 11 2.78 -13.49 4.82
C ALA A 11 1.56 -12.64 4.44
N PRO A 12 1.63 -11.88 3.33
CA PRO A 12 0.50 -11.09 2.85
C PRO A 12 -0.70 -11.97 2.50
N ARG A 13 -1.88 -11.56 2.96
CA ARG A 13 -3.15 -12.18 2.61
C ARG A 13 -4.24 -11.13 2.47
N VAL A 14 -5.31 -11.45 1.77
CA VAL A 14 -6.48 -10.58 1.66
C VAL A 14 -7.12 -10.41 3.04
N ALA A 15 -7.34 -9.16 3.44
CA ALA A 15 -7.98 -8.83 4.69
C ALA A 15 -9.46 -9.19 4.69
N VAL A 16 -9.95 -9.62 5.83
CA VAL A 16 -11.37 -9.90 6.09
C VAL A 16 -11.88 -8.99 7.23
N ALA A 17 -13.18 -9.02 7.51
CA ALA A 17 -13.79 -8.13 8.50
C ALA A 17 -13.12 -8.19 9.88
N ALA A 18 -12.63 -9.35 10.28
CA ALA A 18 -11.92 -9.53 11.55
C ALA A 18 -10.58 -8.76 11.62
N ASP A 19 -10.03 -8.33 10.49
CA ASP A 19 -8.80 -7.57 10.43
C ASP A 19 -9.00 -6.06 10.58
N ALA A 20 -10.24 -5.58 10.69
CA ALA A 20 -10.55 -4.16 10.68
C ALA A 20 -9.78 -3.36 11.75
N ASP A 21 -9.69 -3.86 12.97
CA ASP A 21 -9.00 -3.15 14.06
C ASP A 21 -7.49 -3.04 13.83
N VAL A 22 -6.86 -4.10 13.34
CA VAL A 22 -5.44 -4.08 12.96
C VAL A 22 -5.20 -3.11 11.83
N LEU A 23 -6.03 -3.14 10.78
CA LEU A 23 -5.93 -2.24 9.65
C LEU A 23 -6.11 -0.78 10.04
N ARG A 24 -7.09 -0.48 10.90
CA ARG A 24 -7.29 0.88 11.40
C ARG A 24 -6.07 1.41 12.13
N ARG A 25 -5.43 0.59 12.95
CA ARG A 25 -4.18 0.95 13.62
C ARG A 25 -3.06 1.20 12.62
N LEU A 26 -2.86 0.31 11.66
CA LEU A 26 -1.83 0.46 10.63
C LEU A 26 -2.04 1.71 9.76
N PHE A 27 -3.27 2.00 9.38
CA PHE A 27 -3.59 3.20 8.60
C PHE A 27 -3.32 4.49 9.39
N ARG A 28 -3.68 4.52 10.69
CA ARG A 28 -3.39 5.66 11.56
C ARG A 28 -1.89 5.85 11.76
N GLU A 29 -1.14 4.76 11.93
CA GLU A 29 0.32 4.80 12.00
C GLU A 29 0.94 5.32 10.69
N TYR A 30 0.39 4.88 9.55
CA TYR A 30 0.78 5.40 8.24
C TYR A 30 0.62 6.92 8.18
N ARG A 31 -0.57 7.44 8.51
CA ARG A 31 -0.81 8.88 8.51
C ARG A 31 0.14 9.62 9.45
N ALA A 32 0.34 9.12 10.64
CA ALA A 32 1.26 9.73 11.61
C ALA A 32 2.70 9.76 11.09
N SER A 33 3.13 8.75 10.34
CA SER A 33 4.47 8.68 9.76
C SER A 33 4.73 9.73 8.68
N LEU A 34 3.69 10.29 8.09
CA LEU A 34 3.79 11.33 7.06
C LEU A 34 3.99 12.73 7.63
N GLY A 35 3.88 12.92 8.94
CA GLY A 35 3.96 14.25 9.57
C GLY A 35 2.89 15.18 9.01
N ASP A 36 3.27 16.41 8.65
CA ASP A 36 2.34 17.42 8.10
C ASP A 36 1.67 16.97 6.80
N ALA A 37 2.34 16.15 6.00
CA ALA A 37 1.76 15.60 4.77
C ALA A 37 0.55 14.70 5.03
N GLY A 38 0.45 14.11 6.21
CA GLY A 38 -0.71 13.31 6.62
C GLY A 38 -2.02 14.11 6.72
N GLU A 39 -1.93 15.42 6.92
CA GLU A 39 -3.09 16.30 6.96
C GLU A 39 -3.74 16.51 5.57
N HIS A 40 -3.01 16.23 4.51
CA HIS A 40 -3.49 16.34 3.13
C HIS A 40 -4.23 15.09 2.63
N LEU A 41 -4.42 14.07 3.47
CA LEU A 41 -5.16 12.86 3.13
C LEU A 41 -6.67 13.12 3.19
N VAL A 42 -7.23 13.53 2.06
CA VAL A 42 -8.67 13.83 1.95
C VAL A 42 -9.50 12.54 2.13
N GLY A 43 -10.53 12.61 2.98
CA GLY A 43 -11.43 11.47 3.20
C GLY A 43 -10.82 10.32 4.01
N PHE A 44 -9.71 10.54 4.68
CA PHE A 44 -8.99 9.48 5.39
C PHE A 44 -9.79 8.85 6.54
N ASP A 45 -10.53 9.66 7.30
CA ASP A 45 -11.31 9.14 8.43
C ASP A 45 -12.44 8.22 7.96
N GLU A 46 -13.11 8.55 6.86
CA GLU A 46 -14.12 7.71 6.21
C GLU A 46 -13.50 6.44 5.65
N GLU A 47 -12.32 6.54 5.07
CA GLU A 47 -11.54 5.41 4.56
C GLU A 47 -11.23 4.42 5.68
N VAL A 48 -10.74 4.90 6.82
CA VAL A 48 -10.44 4.09 8.00
C VAL A 48 -11.71 3.44 8.56
N ALA A 49 -12.81 4.18 8.63
CA ALA A 49 -14.07 3.65 9.13
C ALA A 49 -14.63 2.51 8.27
N ALA A 50 -14.40 2.55 6.96
CA ALA A 50 -14.90 1.54 6.02
C ALA A 50 -14.06 0.26 5.96
N LEU A 51 -12.84 0.26 6.52
CA LEU A 51 -11.92 -0.87 6.42
C LEU A 51 -12.53 -2.21 6.91
N PRO A 52 -12.23 -3.30 6.21
CA PRO A 52 -11.42 -3.45 5.01
C PRO A 52 -12.13 -3.07 3.70
N GLY A 53 -13.36 -2.63 3.74
CA GLY A 53 -14.10 -2.12 2.58
C GLY A 53 -13.58 -0.76 2.09
N GLY A 54 -14.15 -0.27 0.99
CA GLY A 54 -13.78 1.02 0.40
C GLY A 54 -12.63 0.94 -0.61
N PHE A 55 -11.90 -0.18 -0.65
CA PHE A 55 -10.90 -0.52 -1.65
C PHE A 55 -11.35 -1.78 -2.41
N ASP A 56 -10.78 -2.04 -3.57
CA ASP A 56 -11.01 -3.30 -4.28
C ASP A 56 -10.54 -4.48 -3.43
N LEU A 57 -9.38 -4.34 -2.82
CA LEU A 57 -8.90 -5.24 -1.78
C LEU A 57 -7.84 -4.55 -0.90
N VAL A 58 -7.65 -5.10 0.28
CA VAL A 58 -6.55 -4.74 1.18
C VAL A 58 -5.79 -6.01 1.53
N LEU A 59 -4.48 -5.97 1.43
CA LEU A 59 -3.61 -7.03 1.93
C LEU A 59 -3.08 -6.67 3.31
N VAL A 60 -3.03 -7.64 4.17
CA VAL A 60 -2.46 -7.52 5.52
C VAL A 60 -1.38 -8.59 5.73
N ALA A 61 -0.27 -8.21 6.34
CA ALA A 61 0.82 -9.10 6.70
C ALA A 61 0.90 -9.19 8.23
N GLY A 62 0.05 -10.01 8.82
CA GLY A 62 -0.14 -10.07 10.26
C GLY A 62 -0.47 -8.69 10.83
N ASP A 63 0.26 -8.28 11.87
CA ASP A 63 0.20 -6.92 12.42
C ASP A 63 1.40 -6.04 11.96
N LEU A 64 2.16 -6.52 10.98
CA LEU A 64 3.42 -5.90 10.56
C LEU A 64 3.24 -4.83 9.49
N GLY A 65 2.24 -4.98 8.64
CA GLY A 65 2.04 -4.05 7.54
C GLY A 65 0.80 -4.33 6.71
N CYS A 66 0.53 -3.43 5.78
CA CYS A 66 -0.62 -3.51 4.88
C CYS A 66 -0.35 -2.78 3.56
N VAL A 67 -1.20 -3.03 2.58
CA VAL A 67 -1.26 -2.30 1.32
C VAL A 67 -2.66 -2.44 0.73
N ALA A 68 -3.15 -1.43 0.04
CA ALA A 68 -4.47 -1.42 -0.56
C ALA A 68 -4.40 -1.28 -2.08
N LEU A 69 -5.40 -1.82 -2.76
CA LEU A 69 -5.62 -1.71 -4.19
C LEU A 69 -6.93 -0.99 -4.46
N ARG A 70 -6.88 0.00 -5.33
CA ARG A 70 -8.06 0.73 -5.80
C ARG A 70 -8.09 0.78 -7.32
N ARG A 71 -9.26 0.56 -7.89
CA ARG A 71 -9.47 0.75 -9.32
C ARG A 71 -9.37 2.24 -9.69
N VAL A 72 -8.66 2.54 -10.76
CA VAL A 72 -8.60 3.88 -11.36
C VAL A 72 -9.55 3.96 -12.56
N HIS A 73 -9.43 3.01 -13.47
CA HIS A 73 -10.34 2.79 -14.58
C HIS A 73 -10.30 1.31 -15.02
N GLU A 74 -10.97 0.95 -16.11
CA GLU A 74 -11.21 -0.45 -16.49
C GLU A 74 -9.96 -1.35 -16.45
N HIS A 75 -8.81 -0.84 -16.90
CA HIS A 75 -7.56 -1.61 -16.97
C HIS A 75 -6.45 -1.12 -16.04
N ALA A 76 -6.74 -0.09 -15.24
CA ALA A 76 -5.76 0.53 -14.35
C ALA A 76 -6.19 0.50 -12.90
N CYS A 77 -5.24 0.19 -12.04
CA CYS A 77 -5.40 0.26 -10.59
C CYS A 77 -4.32 1.15 -9.98
N GLU A 78 -4.48 1.48 -8.70
CA GLU A 78 -3.46 2.17 -7.93
C GLU A 78 -3.15 1.41 -6.65
N MET A 79 -1.89 1.41 -6.26
CA MET A 79 -1.44 0.98 -4.96
C MET A 79 -1.56 2.14 -3.97
N LYS A 80 -2.18 1.89 -2.83
CA LYS A 80 -2.41 2.89 -1.77
C LYS A 80 -2.01 2.34 -0.42
N ARG A 81 -1.59 3.23 0.46
CA ARG A 81 -1.42 2.93 1.89
C ARG A 81 -0.45 1.78 2.17
N LEU A 82 0.63 1.67 1.40
CA LEU A 82 1.71 0.77 1.76
C LEU A 82 2.33 1.25 3.06
N TYR A 83 2.24 0.43 4.07
CA TYR A 83 2.86 0.71 5.36
C TYR A 83 3.44 -0.56 5.97
N VAL A 84 4.65 -0.45 6.47
CA VAL A 84 5.32 -1.50 7.24
C VAL A 84 5.78 -0.87 8.55
N ARG A 85 5.43 -1.47 9.66
CA ARG A 85 5.86 -1.01 10.98
C ARG A 85 7.39 -0.95 11.08
N PRO A 86 7.94 0.02 11.81
CA PRO A 86 9.40 0.18 11.94
C PRO A 86 10.13 -1.11 12.33
N ALA A 87 9.56 -1.91 13.24
CA ALA A 87 10.16 -3.17 13.68
C ALA A 87 10.30 -4.23 12.57
N ALA A 88 9.49 -4.15 11.52
CA ALA A 88 9.49 -5.09 10.39
C ALA A 88 10.23 -4.54 9.16
N ARG A 89 10.72 -3.31 9.19
CA ARG A 89 11.47 -2.71 8.09
C ARG A 89 12.82 -3.41 7.91
N GLY A 90 13.27 -3.53 6.67
CA GLY A 90 14.50 -4.24 6.33
C GLY A 90 14.38 -5.77 6.33
N THR A 91 13.18 -6.31 6.55
CA THR A 91 12.91 -7.76 6.52
C THR A 91 12.40 -8.27 5.17
N GLY A 92 12.10 -7.37 4.22
CA GLY A 92 11.47 -7.69 2.96
C GLY A 92 9.93 -7.66 2.99
N ALA A 93 9.31 -7.28 4.12
CA ALA A 93 7.85 -7.28 4.26
C ALA A 93 7.16 -6.34 3.27
N GLY A 94 7.71 -5.15 3.03
CA GLY A 94 7.17 -4.21 2.05
C GLY A 94 7.22 -4.76 0.62
N ARG A 95 8.33 -5.37 0.26
CA ARG A 95 8.49 -6.02 -1.05
C ARG A 95 7.49 -7.15 -1.24
N GLU A 96 7.30 -7.99 -0.24
CA GLU A 96 6.34 -9.10 -0.28
C GLU A 96 4.90 -8.59 -0.45
N LEU A 97 4.53 -7.53 0.26
CA LEU A 97 3.22 -6.89 0.12
C LEU A 97 2.99 -6.38 -1.30
N ILE A 98 3.96 -5.68 -1.89
CA ILE A 98 3.84 -5.15 -3.25
C ILE A 98 3.76 -6.28 -4.27
N LEU A 99 4.61 -7.30 -4.16
CA LEU A 99 4.60 -8.45 -5.08
C LEU A 99 3.27 -9.19 -5.03
N ALA A 100 2.72 -9.41 -3.84
CA ALA A 100 1.41 -10.02 -3.68
C ALA A 100 0.30 -9.15 -4.29
N LEU A 101 0.36 -7.84 -4.11
CA LEU A 101 -0.61 -6.91 -4.70
C LEU A 101 -0.55 -6.94 -6.23
N ILE A 102 0.64 -6.98 -6.80
CA ILE A 102 0.84 -7.09 -8.25
C ILE A 102 0.18 -8.37 -8.79
N GLU A 103 0.34 -9.49 -8.12
CA GLU A 103 -0.29 -10.75 -8.53
C GLU A 103 -1.82 -10.66 -8.49
N HIS A 104 -2.38 -10.08 -7.44
CA HIS A 104 -3.83 -9.84 -7.35
C HIS A 104 -4.32 -8.91 -8.45
N ALA A 105 -3.58 -7.85 -8.76
CA ALA A 105 -3.94 -6.92 -9.83
C ALA A 105 -3.94 -7.61 -11.19
N ARG A 106 -2.92 -8.40 -11.49
CA ARG A 106 -2.86 -9.19 -12.74
C ARG A 106 -4.04 -10.17 -12.85
N ALA A 107 -4.32 -10.89 -11.79
CA ALA A 107 -5.45 -11.82 -11.73
C ALA A 107 -6.80 -11.11 -11.91
N GLY A 108 -6.90 -9.87 -11.49
CA GLY A 108 -8.07 -9.02 -11.65
C GLY A 108 -8.22 -8.39 -13.03
N GLY A 109 -7.28 -8.64 -13.96
CA GLY A 109 -7.31 -8.12 -15.32
C GLY A 109 -6.73 -6.72 -15.52
N TYR A 110 -6.09 -6.16 -14.50
CA TYR A 110 -5.41 -4.87 -14.64
C TYR A 110 -4.12 -5.02 -15.45
N THR A 111 -3.81 -4.02 -16.26
CA THR A 111 -2.63 -3.99 -17.12
C THR A 111 -1.61 -2.94 -16.69
N VAL A 112 -2.02 -2.00 -15.85
CA VAL A 112 -1.12 -0.98 -15.30
C VAL A 112 -1.48 -0.70 -13.84
N MET A 113 -0.45 -0.51 -13.01
CA MET A 113 -0.58 -0.10 -11.62
C MET A 113 0.10 1.24 -11.43
N TYR A 114 -0.63 2.21 -10.92
CA TYR A 114 -0.13 3.52 -10.53
C TYR A 114 0.13 3.61 -9.03
N LEU A 115 0.97 4.53 -8.64
CA LEU A 115 1.09 5.00 -7.26
C LEU A 115 1.46 6.48 -7.23
N ASP A 116 1.15 7.13 -6.13
CA ASP A 116 1.72 8.42 -5.78
C ASP A 116 2.61 8.29 -4.54
N THR A 117 3.66 9.06 -4.48
CA THR A 117 4.64 9.02 -3.39
C THR A 117 5.20 10.42 -3.11
N LEU A 118 5.72 10.59 -1.90
CA LEU A 118 6.30 11.86 -1.46
C LEU A 118 7.82 11.82 -1.53
N PRO A 119 8.49 12.96 -1.78
CA PRO A 119 9.95 13.04 -1.82
C PRO A 119 10.62 12.56 -0.52
N SER A 120 9.94 12.73 0.62
CA SER A 120 10.44 12.28 1.92
C SER A 120 10.45 10.77 2.11
N MET A 121 9.71 10.02 1.26
CA MET A 121 9.60 8.56 1.32
C MET A 121 10.71 7.91 0.48
N VAL A 122 11.96 8.15 0.84
CA VAL A 122 13.13 7.73 0.05
C VAL A 122 13.23 6.21 -0.06
N ALA A 123 13.07 5.50 1.04
CA ALA A 123 13.15 4.03 1.06
C ALA A 123 12.05 3.39 0.21
N ALA A 124 10.82 3.91 0.29
CA ALA A 124 9.71 3.44 -0.52
C ALA A 124 9.97 3.69 -2.02
N GLY A 125 10.45 4.87 -2.38
CA GLY A 125 10.79 5.20 -3.76
C GLY A 125 11.86 4.29 -4.34
N SER A 126 12.89 3.95 -3.57
CA SER A 126 13.92 2.99 -3.97
C SER A 126 13.34 1.60 -4.20
N LEU A 127 12.45 1.17 -3.31
CA LEU A 127 11.77 -0.12 -3.44
C LEU A 127 10.91 -0.17 -4.71
N TYR A 128 10.12 0.86 -4.98
CA TYR A 128 9.30 0.94 -6.19
C TYR A 128 10.15 0.84 -7.46
N ARG A 129 11.23 1.60 -7.55
CA ARG A 129 12.15 1.53 -8.70
C ARG A 129 12.77 0.15 -8.85
N SER A 130 13.15 -0.50 -7.75
CA SER A 130 13.72 -1.85 -7.78
C SER A 130 12.74 -2.89 -8.31
N LEU A 131 11.44 -2.63 -8.21
CA LEU A 131 10.38 -3.51 -8.70
C LEU A 131 9.92 -3.18 -10.13
N GLY A 132 10.52 -2.16 -10.74
CA GLY A 132 10.23 -1.79 -12.13
C GLY A 132 9.27 -0.63 -12.31
N PHE A 133 8.82 0.02 -11.23
CA PHE A 133 8.05 1.25 -11.35
C PHE A 133 8.90 2.36 -11.92
N VAL A 134 8.33 3.13 -12.84
CA VAL A 134 8.96 4.29 -13.47
C VAL A 134 8.11 5.53 -13.25
N GLU A 135 8.73 6.71 -13.31
CA GLU A 135 8.00 7.96 -13.18
C GLU A 135 7.00 8.13 -14.33
N THR A 136 5.84 8.68 -14.02
CA THR A 136 4.77 8.95 -14.98
C THR A 136 4.10 10.29 -14.70
N LYS A 137 3.13 10.64 -15.52
CA LYS A 137 2.35 11.88 -15.38
C LYS A 137 1.38 11.77 -14.21
N ARG A 138 0.95 12.92 -13.71
CA ARG A 138 -0.14 12.99 -12.73
C ARG A 138 -1.37 12.25 -13.25
N TYR A 139 -1.93 11.36 -12.43
CA TYR A 139 -3.14 10.60 -12.72
C TYR A 139 -4.27 10.87 -11.72
N ASN A 140 -3.99 11.59 -10.63
CA ASN A 140 -4.96 11.95 -9.60
C ASN A 140 -4.72 13.39 -9.09
N ASP A 141 -5.63 13.85 -8.22
CA ASP A 141 -5.63 15.22 -7.69
C ASP A 141 -4.93 15.35 -6.33
N ASN A 142 -3.98 14.48 -6.02
CA ASN A 142 -3.24 14.55 -4.75
C ASN A 142 -2.57 15.94 -4.61
N PRO A 143 -2.95 16.74 -3.60
CA PRO A 143 -2.46 18.11 -3.45
C PRO A 143 -1.12 18.22 -2.74
N ALA A 144 -0.54 17.12 -2.29
CA ALA A 144 0.67 17.14 -1.49
C ALA A 144 1.83 17.81 -2.24
N PRO A 145 2.56 18.75 -1.62
CA PRO A 145 3.70 19.38 -2.25
C PRO A 145 4.78 18.38 -2.65
N GLY A 146 5.24 18.47 -3.89
CA GLY A 146 6.30 17.60 -4.41
C GLY A 146 5.90 16.16 -4.69
N VAL A 147 4.60 15.85 -4.67
CA VAL A 147 4.11 14.50 -4.96
C VAL A 147 4.63 14.02 -6.32
N ARG A 148 5.07 12.76 -6.36
CA ARG A 148 5.52 12.08 -7.56
C ARG A 148 4.57 10.97 -7.92
N PHE A 149 4.45 10.69 -9.20
CA PHE A 149 3.61 9.64 -9.76
C PHE A 149 4.47 8.62 -10.46
N MET A 150 4.16 7.35 -10.22
CA MET A 150 4.88 6.22 -10.82
C MET A 150 3.90 5.21 -11.38
N GLU A 151 4.35 4.43 -12.35
CA GLU A 151 3.56 3.35 -12.96
C GLU A 151 4.38 2.08 -13.17
N LEU A 152 3.70 0.97 -13.16
CA LEU A 152 4.23 -0.34 -13.51
C LEU A 152 3.31 -0.98 -14.53
N GLN A 153 3.88 -1.45 -15.64
CA GLN A 153 3.15 -2.31 -16.59
C GLN A 153 3.07 -3.72 -15.98
N LEU A 154 1.86 -4.23 -15.90
CA LEU A 154 1.58 -5.51 -15.25
C LEU A 154 1.70 -6.72 -16.20
#